data_657d53e493e6ff99a64dd50cf43b5867
#
_entry.id   657d53e493e6ff99a64dd50cf43b5867
#
_cell.length_a   1.000
_cell.length_b   1.000
_cell.length_c   1.000
_cell.angle_alpha   90.00
_cell.angle_beta   90.00
_cell.angle_gamma   90.00
#
_symmetry.space_group_name_H-M   'P 1'
#
loop_
_entity.id
_entity.type
_entity.pdbx_description
1 polymer ?
#
loop_
_entity_poly.entity_id
_entity_poly.type
_entity_poly.pdbx_seq_one_letter_code
_entity_poly.pdbx_strand_id
1 'polypeptide(L)'
;MRKVIVGLVAAWAVAVGAALPSEITVKLLMDCSEYITGERIRCVVDVANASADIVDVGSKGSDDRLLIEVYRASDNHRYSKLSKHPFVAPFTLHSGEGQRLGACLGDHFPMTEETRYLARAVLVHGGMRFESAMKSFLVVPGLNCGGALQMFKNRPNLKREFELVHWGRNQTEHLFLKVRDGGPGGRRWTTADLGTVIRVTQPKVSVLPSGEVITLHRATQDAFIRTVFWSLPEVFEFQEHEEMLDPDVAGTARVKELYQESGGVAPVKKAWWKFW
;
A
#
# COMPACT_ATOMS: atom_id res chain seq x y z
N MET A 1 -26.14 -73.38 -32.84
CA MET A 1 -25.88 -72.99 -31.44
C MET A 1 -25.03 -71.74 -31.44
N ARG A 2 -25.61 -70.52 -31.20
CA ARG A 2 -24.93 -69.25 -31.11
C ARG A 2 -24.76 -68.89 -29.63
N LYS A 3 -23.51 -68.78 -29.17
CA LYS A 3 -23.20 -68.36 -27.82
C LYS A 3 -23.18 -66.82 -27.79
N VAL A 4 -24.07 -66.24 -26.98
CA VAL A 4 -24.06 -64.78 -26.69
C VAL A 4 -23.15 -64.56 -25.49
N ILE A 5 -22.10 -63.81 -25.66
CA ILE A 5 -21.23 -63.34 -24.57
C ILE A 5 -21.78 -61.99 -24.13
N VAL A 6 -22.32 -61.92 -22.89
CA VAL A 6 -22.76 -60.72 -22.25
C VAL A 6 -21.51 -60.10 -21.53
N GLY A 7 -20.96 -59.03 -22.08
CA GLY A 7 -19.89 -58.32 -21.43
C GLY A 7 -20.42 -57.36 -20.35
N LEU A 8 -20.03 -57.59 -19.13
CA LEU A 8 -20.34 -56.74 -17.98
C LEU A 8 -19.39 -55.56 -17.99
N VAL A 9 -19.88 -54.34 -18.34
CA VAL A 9 -19.14 -53.11 -18.22
C VAL A 9 -19.30 -52.57 -16.79
N ALA A 10 -18.28 -52.74 -15.96
CA ALA A 10 -18.22 -52.11 -14.64
C ALA A 10 -17.86 -50.62 -14.81
N ALA A 11 -18.86 -49.76 -14.62
CA ALA A 11 -18.62 -48.29 -14.55
C ALA A 11 -18.01 -47.94 -13.22
N TRP A 12 -16.74 -47.54 -13.23
CA TRP A 12 -16.08 -46.94 -12.07
C TRP A 12 -16.54 -45.49 -11.98
N ALA A 13 -17.44 -45.20 -11.04
CA ALA A 13 -17.76 -43.84 -10.65
C ALA A 13 -16.58 -43.29 -9.83
N VAL A 14 -15.74 -42.47 -10.47
CA VAL A 14 -14.74 -41.63 -9.75
C VAL A 14 -15.55 -40.58 -9.00
N ALA A 15 -15.75 -40.75 -7.71
CA ALA A 15 -16.23 -39.71 -6.82
C ALA A 15 -15.15 -38.64 -6.74
N VAL A 16 -15.28 -37.60 -7.55
CA VAL A 16 -14.55 -36.33 -7.34
C VAL A 16 -15.07 -35.79 -6.01
N GLY A 17 -14.34 -36.05 -4.94
CA GLY A 17 -14.61 -35.47 -3.64
C GLY A 17 -14.50 -33.94 -3.77
N ALA A 18 -15.64 -33.27 -3.91
CA ALA A 18 -15.69 -31.82 -3.69
C ALA A 18 -15.21 -31.60 -2.27
N ALA A 19 -14.04 -30.96 -2.13
CA ALA A 19 -13.58 -30.51 -0.83
C ALA A 19 -14.71 -29.65 -0.23
N LEU A 20 -15.23 -30.07 0.92
CA LEU A 20 -16.21 -29.27 1.66
C LEU A 20 -15.59 -27.90 1.86
N PRO A 21 -16.31 -26.79 1.59
CA PRO A 21 -15.79 -25.47 1.83
C PRO A 21 -15.33 -25.40 3.28
N SER A 22 -14.10 -24.93 3.51
CA SER A 22 -13.58 -24.72 4.85
C SER A 22 -14.57 -23.79 5.58
N GLU A 23 -15.01 -24.17 6.77
CA GLU A 23 -16.00 -23.41 7.55
C GLU A 23 -15.50 -21.98 7.86
N ILE A 24 -14.20 -21.77 7.84
CA ILE A 24 -13.57 -20.45 7.98
C ILE A 24 -12.76 -20.13 6.73
N THR A 25 -12.96 -18.95 6.18
CA THR A 25 -12.26 -18.46 4.99
C THR A 25 -11.42 -17.24 5.32
N VAL A 26 -10.17 -17.26 4.88
CA VAL A 26 -9.24 -16.14 5.03
C VAL A 26 -8.75 -15.72 3.64
N LYS A 27 -8.80 -14.42 3.34
CA LYS A 27 -8.28 -13.85 2.10
C LYS A 27 -7.35 -12.66 2.43
N LEU A 28 -6.20 -12.61 1.76
CA LEU A 28 -5.31 -11.45 1.79
C LEU A 28 -5.45 -10.69 0.47
N LEU A 29 -5.73 -9.41 0.55
CA LEU A 29 -5.83 -8.49 -0.58
C LEU A 29 -4.74 -7.43 -0.43
N MET A 30 -4.00 -7.17 -1.50
CA MET A 30 -3.02 -6.09 -1.59
C MET A 30 -3.64 -4.95 -2.38
N ASP A 31 -3.36 -3.71 -2.01
CA ASP A 31 -3.82 -2.52 -2.74
C ASP A 31 -3.05 -2.33 -4.06
N CYS A 32 -1.79 -2.78 -4.12
CA CYS A 32 -0.95 -2.75 -5.31
C CYS A 32 -0.14 -4.04 -5.47
N SER A 33 0.37 -4.27 -6.68
CA SER A 33 1.35 -5.35 -6.96
C SER A 33 2.81 -4.87 -6.88
N GLU A 34 3.04 -3.56 -6.89
CA GLU A 34 4.37 -2.94 -6.87
C GLU A 34 4.37 -1.72 -5.94
N TYR A 35 5.43 -1.58 -5.16
CA TYR A 35 5.61 -0.51 -4.17
C TYR A 35 6.99 0.11 -4.30
N ILE A 36 7.09 1.38 -4.03
CA ILE A 36 8.38 2.06 -3.94
C ILE A 36 9.04 1.74 -2.59
N THR A 37 10.36 1.57 -2.58
CA THR A 37 11.12 1.33 -1.35
C THR A 37 10.80 2.38 -0.28
N GLY A 38 10.29 1.92 0.88
CA GLY A 38 9.89 2.78 2.00
C GLY A 38 8.44 3.26 1.95
N GLU A 39 7.69 2.89 0.92
CA GLU A 39 6.25 3.15 0.87
C GLU A 39 5.49 2.28 1.89
N ARG A 40 4.34 2.78 2.34
CA ARG A 40 3.45 2.02 3.22
C ARG A 40 2.74 0.93 2.42
N ILE A 41 3.11 -0.32 2.64
CA ILE A 41 2.52 -1.49 1.98
C ILE A 41 1.25 -1.86 2.74
N ARG A 42 0.11 -1.44 2.20
CA ARG A 42 -1.21 -1.70 2.79
C ARG A 42 -1.78 -3.02 2.28
N CYS A 43 -2.47 -3.70 3.16
CA CYS A 43 -3.25 -4.88 2.81
C CYS A 43 -4.55 -4.92 3.59
N VAL A 44 -5.46 -5.74 3.10
CA VAL A 44 -6.73 -6.04 3.75
C VAL A 44 -6.83 -7.54 3.94
N VAL A 45 -7.18 -7.95 5.14
CA VAL A 45 -7.52 -9.35 5.43
C VAL A 45 -9.02 -9.47 5.56
N ASP A 46 -9.65 -10.23 4.66
CA ASP A 46 -11.05 -10.60 4.75
C ASP A 46 -11.13 -11.95 5.48
N VAL A 47 -11.85 -12.00 6.58
CA VAL A 47 -12.15 -13.22 7.33
C VAL A 47 -13.64 -13.46 7.31
N ALA A 48 -14.08 -14.66 6.98
CA ALA A 48 -15.48 -15.08 7.06
C ALA A 48 -15.58 -16.37 7.88
N ASN A 49 -16.49 -16.40 8.84
CA ASN A 49 -16.77 -17.54 9.71
C ASN A 49 -18.11 -18.18 9.34
N ALA A 50 -18.07 -19.31 8.64
CA ALA A 50 -19.25 -20.13 8.36
C ALA A 50 -19.35 -21.36 9.31
N SER A 51 -18.45 -21.45 10.32
CA SER A 51 -18.50 -22.51 11.34
C SER A 51 -19.56 -22.23 12.40
N ALA A 52 -19.84 -23.22 13.25
CA ALA A 52 -20.71 -23.05 14.41
C ALA A 52 -20.01 -22.36 15.59
N ASP A 53 -18.69 -22.32 15.59
CA ASP A 53 -17.87 -21.78 16.68
C ASP A 53 -17.69 -20.26 16.56
N ILE A 54 -17.41 -19.62 17.68
CA ILE A 54 -17.09 -18.19 17.72
C ILE A 54 -15.58 -18.03 17.53
N VAL A 55 -15.17 -17.26 16.53
CA VAL A 55 -13.78 -16.85 16.32
C VAL A 55 -13.54 -15.55 17.11
N ASP A 56 -12.65 -15.62 18.09
CA ASP A 56 -12.36 -14.50 19.00
C ASP A 56 -10.86 -14.16 19.05
N VAL A 57 -10.44 -13.23 18.22
CA VAL A 57 -9.04 -12.83 18.05
C VAL A 57 -8.67 -11.66 18.96
N GLY A 58 -7.69 -11.89 19.84
CA GLY A 58 -7.08 -10.84 20.66
C GLY A 58 -7.80 -10.53 21.96
N SER A 59 -8.87 -11.24 22.33
CA SER A 59 -9.49 -11.15 23.64
C SER A 59 -8.63 -11.84 24.70
N LYS A 60 -8.77 -11.38 25.94
CA LYS A 60 -8.03 -11.97 27.07
C LYS A 60 -8.48 -13.42 27.30
N GLY A 61 -7.52 -14.33 27.16
CA GLY A 61 -7.75 -15.78 27.34
C GLY A 61 -8.11 -16.53 26.05
N SER A 62 -8.24 -15.85 24.92
CA SER A 62 -8.37 -16.51 23.63
C SER A 62 -7.00 -16.91 23.06
N ASP A 63 -6.91 -18.12 22.52
CA ASP A 63 -5.73 -18.61 21.77
C ASP A 63 -5.83 -18.29 20.27
N ASP A 64 -6.92 -17.72 19.82
CA ASP A 64 -7.13 -17.36 18.43
C ASP A 64 -6.22 -16.21 18.02
N ARG A 65 -5.61 -16.35 16.84
CA ARG A 65 -4.60 -15.37 16.37
C ARG A 65 -4.73 -15.14 14.87
N LEU A 66 -4.76 -13.88 14.46
CA LEU A 66 -4.56 -13.50 13.07
C LEU A 66 -3.10 -13.09 12.86
N LEU A 67 -2.41 -13.77 11.98
CA LEU A 67 -1.02 -13.58 11.65
C LEU A 67 -0.89 -13.21 10.18
N ILE A 68 0.15 -12.45 9.84
CA ILE A 68 0.59 -12.28 8.45
C ILE A 68 2.01 -12.84 8.39
N GLU A 69 2.26 -13.68 7.41
CA GLU A 69 3.57 -14.23 7.12
C GLU A 69 4.10 -13.57 5.86
N VAL A 70 5.34 -13.08 5.89
CA VAL A 70 6.02 -12.44 4.76
C VAL A 70 7.30 -13.20 4.47
N TYR A 71 7.55 -13.44 3.18
CA TYR A 71 8.71 -14.17 2.70
C TYR A 71 9.39 -13.38 1.58
N ARG A 72 10.70 -13.52 1.46
CA ARG A 72 11.43 -13.14 0.25
C ARG A 72 11.28 -14.24 -0.78
N ALA A 73 10.85 -13.88 -2.00
CA ALA A 73 10.52 -14.88 -3.02
C ALA A 73 11.72 -15.64 -3.55
N SER A 74 12.92 -15.03 -3.54
CA SER A 74 14.15 -15.61 -4.13
C SER A 74 14.66 -16.84 -3.39
N ASP A 75 14.51 -16.90 -2.08
CA ASP A 75 15.08 -17.97 -1.22
C ASP A 75 14.08 -18.49 -0.19
N ASN A 76 12.84 -18.03 -0.28
CA ASN A 76 11.77 -18.36 0.65
C ASN A 76 12.10 -18.00 2.12
N HIS A 77 13.00 -17.02 2.32
CA HIS A 77 13.34 -16.54 3.65
C HIS A 77 12.13 -15.88 4.32
N ARG A 78 11.71 -16.42 5.46
CA ARG A 78 10.61 -15.86 6.24
C ARG A 78 11.11 -14.71 7.10
N TYR A 79 10.49 -13.54 6.96
CA TYR A 79 10.81 -12.40 7.80
C TYR A 79 10.17 -12.51 9.17
N SER A 80 10.95 -12.19 10.21
CA SER A 80 10.43 -12.05 11.56
C SER A 80 9.68 -10.73 11.72
N LYS A 81 8.57 -10.76 12.43
CA LYS A 81 7.83 -9.56 12.79
C LYS A 81 8.65 -8.70 13.77
N LEU A 82 8.84 -7.43 13.44
CA LEU A 82 9.58 -6.46 14.27
C LEU A 82 8.74 -5.90 15.42
N SER A 83 7.47 -5.64 15.15
CA SER A 83 6.55 -5.03 16.10
C SER A 83 5.93 -6.08 17.03
N LYS A 84 5.80 -5.73 18.32
CA LYS A 84 5.04 -6.53 19.29
C LYS A 84 3.52 -6.28 19.18
N HIS A 85 3.10 -5.22 18.51
CA HIS A 85 1.68 -4.89 18.34
C HIS A 85 0.98 -5.90 17.42
N PRO A 86 -0.29 -6.23 17.64
CA PRO A 86 -1.05 -7.07 16.73
C PRO A 86 -1.18 -6.42 15.35
N PHE A 87 -1.43 -7.21 14.31
CA PHE A 87 -1.63 -6.69 12.94
C PHE A 87 -2.95 -5.93 12.80
N VAL A 88 -3.93 -6.34 13.56
CA VAL A 88 -5.30 -5.79 13.56
C VAL A 88 -5.77 -5.60 15.00
N ALA A 89 -6.76 -4.74 15.19
CA ALA A 89 -7.44 -4.64 16.48
C ALA A 89 -8.14 -5.96 16.82
N PRO A 90 -8.37 -6.27 18.12
CA PRO A 90 -9.16 -7.41 18.54
C PRO A 90 -10.54 -7.41 17.89
N PHE A 91 -11.04 -8.60 17.52
CA PHE A 91 -12.36 -8.78 16.91
C PHE A 91 -12.96 -10.14 17.23
N THR A 92 -14.29 -10.21 17.16
CA THR A 92 -15.07 -11.44 17.34
C THR A 92 -15.96 -11.63 16.13
N LEU A 93 -16.06 -12.87 15.61
CA LEU A 93 -16.98 -13.26 14.54
C LEU A 93 -17.86 -14.40 14.99
N HIS A 94 -19.15 -14.18 14.98
CA HIS A 94 -20.15 -15.25 15.15
C HIS A 94 -20.33 -16.03 13.87
N SER A 95 -21.05 -17.15 13.96
CA SER A 95 -21.42 -17.96 12.81
C SER A 95 -22.13 -17.13 11.74
N GLY A 96 -21.69 -17.25 10.49
CA GLY A 96 -22.22 -16.50 9.35
C GLY A 96 -21.67 -15.07 9.19
N GLU A 97 -20.84 -14.60 10.11
CA GLU A 97 -20.27 -13.25 10.04
C GLU A 97 -18.96 -13.21 9.26
N GLY A 98 -18.65 -12.02 8.74
CA GLY A 98 -17.37 -11.71 8.10
C GLY A 98 -16.89 -10.31 8.43
N GLN A 99 -15.59 -10.14 8.44
CA GLN A 99 -14.97 -8.83 8.72
C GLN A 99 -13.80 -8.55 7.79
N ARG A 100 -13.70 -7.29 7.41
CA ARG A 100 -12.60 -6.74 6.62
C ARG A 100 -11.67 -5.93 7.52
N LEU A 101 -10.40 -6.33 7.59
CA LEU A 101 -9.40 -5.81 8.52
C LEU A 101 -8.22 -5.20 7.75
N GLY A 102 -8.01 -3.91 7.91
CA GLY A 102 -6.87 -3.21 7.32
C GLY A 102 -5.59 -3.43 8.12
N ALA A 103 -4.47 -3.65 7.43
CA ALA A 103 -3.14 -3.73 8.03
C ALA A 103 -2.08 -3.04 7.14
N CYS A 104 -0.97 -2.61 7.74
CA CYS A 104 0.19 -2.10 7.03
C CYS A 104 1.38 -3.03 7.30
N LEU A 105 1.87 -3.71 6.26
CA LEU A 105 2.98 -4.66 6.40
C LEU A 105 4.28 -3.96 6.79
N GLY A 106 4.52 -2.73 6.28
CA GLY A 106 5.72 -1.96 6.55
C GLY A 106 5.92 -1.60 8.03
N ASP A 107 4.83 -1.53 8.81
CA ASP A 107 4.89 -1.25 10.24
C ASP A 107 5.35 -2.49 11.05
N HIS A 108 5.34 -3.66 10.43
CA HIS A 108 5.58 -4.94 11.10
C HIS A 108 6.78 -5.72 10.58
N PHE A 109 7.22 -5.47 9.32
CA PHE A 109 8.31 -6.22 8.70
C PHE A 109 9.37 -5.30 8.08
N PRO A 110 10.65 -5.71 8.08
CA PRO A 110 11.75 -4.92 7.52
C PRO A 110 11.83 -5.08 5.99
N MET A 111 10.79 -4.62 5.27
CA MET A 111 10.72 -4.70 3.80
C MET A 111 11.50 -3.54 3.17
N THR A 112 12.82 -3.56 3.31
CA THR A 112 13.72 -2.52 2.81
C THR A 112 14.48 -2.92 1.57
N GLU A 113 14.44 -4.20 1.21
CA GLU A 113 15.14 -4.74 0.05
C GLU A 113 14.29 -4.58 -1.20
N GLU A 114 14.94 -4.24 -2.31
CA GLU A 114 14.32 -4.12 -3.63
C GLU A 114 14.22 -5.50 -4.26
N THR A 115 13.16 -6.20 -3.93
CA THR A 115 12.95 -7.59 -4.31
C THR A 115 11.47 -7.96 -4.35
N ARG A 116 11.19 -9.16 -4.81
CA ARG A 116 9.85 -9.74 -4.78
C ARG A 116 9.59 -10.38 -3.43
N TYR A 117 8.46 -10.02 -2.85
CA TYR A 117 7.95 -10.57 -1.59
C TYR A 117 6.71 -11.42 -1.85
N LEU A 118 6.49 -12.37 -0.95
CA LEU A 118 5.28 -13.18 -0.86
C LEU A 118 4.67 -12.96 0.51
N ALA A 119 3.36 -12.79 0.58
CA ALA A 119 2.64 -12.67 1.85
C ALA A 119 1.38 -13.54 1.87
N ARG A 120 1.02 -14.03 3.05
CA ARG A 120 -0.26 -14.67 3.33
C ARG A 120 -0.78 -14.31 4.70
N ALA A 121 -2.09 -14.28 4.84
CA ALA A 121 -2.75 -14.21 6.13
C ALA A 121 -3.05 -15.62 6.65
N VAL A 122 -2.90 -15.79 7.96
CA VAL A 122 -3.13 -17.06 8.66
C VAL A 122 -3.96 -16.78 9.91
N LEU A 123 -5.16 -17.33 9.95
CA LEU A 123 -5.96 -17.37 11.17
C LEU A 123 -5.70 -18.71 11.86
N VAL A 124 -5.33 -18.67 13.13
CA VAL A 124 -5.27 -19.84 14.01
C VAL A 124 -6.51 -19.79 14.89
N HIS A 125 -7.34 -20.81 14.83
CA HIS A 125 -8.57 -20.95 15.61
C HIS A 125 -8.76 -22.41 16.00
N GLY A 126 -9.03 -22.68 17.29
CA GLY A 126 -9.20 -24.05 17.79
C GLY A 126 -7.99 -24.96 17.53
N GLY A 127 -6.77 -24.40 17.46
CA GLY A 127 -5.54 -25.14 17.11
C GLY A 127 -5.35 -25.42 15.61
N MET A 128 -6.33 -25.13 14.78
CA MET A 128 -6.28 -25.28 13.31
C MET A 128 -5.76 -23.99 12.66
N ARG A 129 -5.17 -24.12 11.47
CA ARG A 129 -4.68 -23.02 10.66
C ARG A 129 -5.51 -22.85 9.39
N PHE A 130 -6.06 -21.66 9.19
CA PHE A 130 -6.78 -21.25 7.99
C PHE A 130 -5.94 -20.23 7.26
N GLU A 131 -5.50 -20.57 6.05
CA GLU A 131 -4.50 -19.78 5.32
C GLU A 131 -5.11 -19.15 4.07
N SER A 132 -4.78 -17.91 3.79
CA SER A 132 -5.09 -17.30 2.51
C SER A 132 -4.20 -17.85 1.40
N ALA A 133 -4.60 -17.66 0.15
CA ALA A 133 -3.67 -17.78 -0.96
C ALA A 133 -2.47 -16.82 -0.78
N MET A 134 -1.29 -17.29 -1.20
CA MET A 134 -0.09 -16.47 -1.23
C MET A 134 -0.24 -15.31 -2.22
N LYS A 135 0.07 -14.09 -1.79
CA LYS A 135 0.10 -12.89 -2.63
C LYS A 135 1.52 -12.47 -2.89
N SER A 136 1.84 -12.21 -4.16
CA SER A 136 3.14 -11.71 -4.59
C SER A 136 3.08 -10.21 -4.82
N PHE A 137 4.09 -9.48 -4.35
CA PHE A 137 4.30 -8.07 -4.65
C PHE A 137 5.79 -7.77 -4.80
N LEU A 138 6.11 -6.66 -5.49
CA LEU A 138 7.46 -6.23 -5.77
C LEU A 138 7.75 -4.91 -5.05
N VAL A 139 8.92 -4.79 -4.44
CA VAL A 139 9.46 -3.52 -3.94
C VAL A 139 10.56 -3.07 -4.89
N VAL A 140 10.45 -1.84 -5.39
CA VAL A 140 11.35 -1.26 -6.40
C VAL A 140 11.91 0.09 -5.95
N PRO A 141 13.07 0.51 -6.45
CA PRO A 141 13.64 1.81 -6.10
C PRO A 141 12.89 2.99 -6.71
N GLY A 142 12.15 2.74 -7.83
CA GLY A 142 11.66 3.79 -8.71
C GLY A 142 12.78 4.38 -9.56
N LEU A 143 12.42 5.26 -10.51
CA LEU A 143 13.37 5.95 -11.39
C LEU A 143 13.56 7.38 -10.88
N ASN A 144 14.78 7.72 -10.46
CA ASN A 144 15.11 9.05 -9.95
C ASN A 144 14.90 10.10 -11.04
N CYS A 145 14.22 11.18 -10.71
CA CYS A 145 13.96 12.31 -11.59
C CYS A 145 14.28 13.68 -10.97
N GLY A 146 14.81 13.71 -9.75
CA GLY A 146 15.22 14.95 -9.10
C GLY A 146 15.39 14.78 -7.60
N GLY A 147 15.81 15.84 -6.94
CA GLY A 147 15.99 15.84 -5.50
C GLY A 147 16.44 17.18 -4.93
N ALA A 148 16.41 17.26 -3.61
CA ALA A 148 16.91 18.39 -2.84
C ALA A 148 17.56 17.91 -1.53
N LEU A 149 18.39 18.78 -0.94
CA LEU A 149 19.07 18.54 0.32
C LEU A 149 18.71 19.65 1.30
N GLN A 150 18.31 19.30 2.49
CA GLN A 150 18.13 20.24 3.60
C GLN A 150 19.24 20.08 4.63
N MET A 151 19.81 21.22 5.01
CA MET A 151 20.74 21.33 6.12
C MET A 151 20.05 22.08 7.26
N PHE A 152 20.14 21.57 8.48
CA PHE A 152 19.53 22.21 9.64
C PHE A 152 20.53 23.10 10.38
N LYS A 153 20.26 24.41 10.47
CA LYS A 153 21.16 25.38 11.12
C LYS A 153 21.55 24.99 12.54
N ASN A 154 20.58 24.47 13.30
CA ASN A 154 20.76 24.08 14.70
C ASN A 154 21.31 22.65 14.88
N ARG A 155 21.51 21.90 13.77
CA ARG A 155 22.03 20.52 13.74
C ARG A 155 22.88 20.32 12.47
N PRO A 156 24.09 20.89 12.42
CA PRO A 156 24.90 20.92 11.20
C PRO A 156 25.27 19.54 10.64
N ASN A 157 25.24 18.52 11.49
CA ASN A 157 25.51 17.13 11.08
C ASN A 157 24.27 16.41 10.55
N LEU A 158 23.08 17.00 10.71
CA LEU A 158 21.84 16.43 10.19
C LEU A 158 21.58 16.95 8.78
N LYS A 159 21.53 16.03 7.84
CA LYS A 159 21.17 16.29 6.45
C LYS A 159 19.92 15.50 6.15
N ARG A 160 18.91 16.13 5.55
CA ARG A 160 17.72 15.42 5.05
C ARG A 160 17.71 15.47 3.54
N GLU A 161 17.60 14.29 2.95
CA GLU A 161 17.56 14.09 1.52
C GLU A 161 16.11 13.89 1.07
N PHE A 162 15.75 14.62 0.03
CA PHE A 162 14.48 14.50 -0.67
C PHE A 162 14.76 13.99 -2.08
N GLU A 163 14.25 12.85 -2.42
CA GLU A 163 14.42 12.23 -3.73
C GLU A 163 13.06 12.09 -4.41
N LEU A 164 12.92 12.65 -5.60
CA LEU A 164 11.77 12.44 -6.45
C LEU A 164 12.03 11.24 -7.34
N VAL A 165 11.12 10.27 -7.27
CA VAL A 165 11.17 9.09 -8.14
C VAL A 165 9.82 8.90 -8.82
N HIS A 166 9.83 8.44 -10.06
CA HIS A 166 8.60 8.05 -10.74
C HIS A 166 8.55 6.55 -10.98
N TRP A 167 7.34 6.00 -11.04
CA TRP A 167 7.09 4.59 -11.32
C TRP A 167 5.72 4.38 -11.91
N GLY A 168 5.60 3.39 -12.82
CA GLY A 168 4.31 2.99 -13.37
C GLY A 168 3.47 2.21 -12.36
N ARG A 169 2.23 2.61 -12.16
CA ARG A 169 1.27 1.94 -11.28
C ARG A 169 -0.12 1.96 -11.95
N ASN A 170 -0.77 0.80 -12.06
CA ASN A 170 -2.13 0.70 -12.62
C ASN A 170 -2.30 1.41 -13.99
N GLN A 171 -1.32 1.24 -14.89
CA GLN A 171 -1.26 1.84 -16.23
C GLN A 171 -1.05 3.36 -16.25
N THR A 172 -0.80 4.00 -15.13
CA THR A 172 -0.44 5.41 -15.02
C THR A 172 0.94 5.55 -14.38
N GLU A 173 1.63 6.64 -14.68
CA GLU A 173 2.85 6.99 -13.98
C GLU A 173 2.51 7.83 -12.76
N HIS A 174 3.15 7.50 -11.63
CA HIS A 174 3.06 8.21 -10.38
C HIS A 174 4.41 8.80 -9.99
N LEU A 175 4.37 9.96 -9.36
CA LEU A 175 5.52 10.58 -8.73
C LEU A 175 5.50 10.30 -7.23
N PHE A 176 6.67 9.96 -6.69
CA PHE A 176 6.85 9.71 -5.26
C PHE A 176 7.94 10.61 -4.70
N LEU A 177 7.76 11.05 -3.46
CA LEU A 177 8.78 11.71 -2.67
C LEU A 177 9.33 10.75 -1.62
N LYS A 178 10.60 10.37 -1.75
CA LYS A 178 11.34 9.60 -0.74
C LYS A 178 12.08 10.58 0.17
N VAL A 179 11.95 10.40 1.48
CA VAL A 179 12.55 11.29 2.49
C VAL A 179 13.35 10.47 3.48
N ARG A 180 14.63 10.82 3.63
CA ARG A 180 15.53 10.18 4.58
C ARG A 180 16.53 11.17 5.17
N ASP A 181 16.96 10.92 6.39
CA ASP A 181 18.13 11.59 6.93
C ASP A 181 19.39 10.93 6.37
N GLY A 182 20.36 11.75 5.93
CA GLY A 182 21.58 11.26 5.31
C GLY A 182 22.54 10.62 6.31
N GLY A 183 23.43 9.77 5.77
CA GLY A 183 24.46 9.06 6.52
C GLY A 183 24.14 7.61 6.83
N PRO A 184 25.15 6.81 7.27
CA PRO A 184 24.96 5.42 7.65
C PRO A 184 23.91 5.29 8.77
N GLY A 185 22.85 4.51 8.52
CA GLY A 185 21.78 4.31 9.49
C GLY A 185 20.82 5.50 9.63
N GLY A 186 20.85 6.45 8.70
CA GLY A 186 19.96 7.60 8.68
C GLY A 186 18.48 7.20 8.73
N ARG A 187 17.69 7.97 9.48
CA ARG A 187 16.25 7.70 9.64
C ARG A 187 15.53 7.83 8.30
N ARG A 188 14.81 6.81 7.91
CA ARG A 188 13.85 6.87 6.80
C ARG A 188 12.54 7.44 7.35
N TRP A 189 12.06 8.55 6.76
CA TRP A 189 10.84 9.20 7.22
C TRP A 189 9.61 8.64 6.51
N THR A 190 9.61 8.73 5.18
CA THR A 190 8.47 8.28 4.39
C THR A 190 8.84 8.13 2.92
N THR A 191 8.02 7.40 2.19
CA THR A 191 7.86 7.50 0.74
C THR A 191 6.41 7.82 0.47
N ALA A 192 6.15 9.03 -0.02
CA ALA A 192 4.83 9.58 -0.25
C ALA A 192 4.48 9.49 -1.74
N ASP A 193 3.30 8.96 -2.08
CA ASP A 193 2.75 9.05 -3.43
C ASP A 193 2.19 10.47 -3.64
N LEU A 194 2.74 11.20 -4.60
CA LEU A 194 2.34 12.57 -4.93
C LEU A 194 1.26 12.61 -6.04
N GLY A 195 0.80 11.45 -6.49
CA GLY A 195 -0.19 11.32 -7.55
C GLY A 195 0.40 11.08 -8.93
N THR A 196 -0.46 11.16 -9.94
CA THR A 196 -0.09 10.94 -11.34
C THR A 196 0.87 11.99 -11.86
N VAL A 197 1.77 11.59 -12.76
CA VAL A 197 2.73 12.48 -13.41
C VAL A 197 2.79 12.24 -14.91
N ILE A 198 2.92 13.32 -15.69
CA ILE A 198 3.28 13.25 -17.11
C ILE A 198 4.68 13.85 -17.32
N ARG A 199 5.50 13.21 -18.15
CA ARG A 199 6.93 13.55 -18.32
C ARG A 199 7.21 14.68 -19.32
N VAL A 200 6.28 15.61 -19.49
CA VAL A 200 6.49 16.77 -20.37
C VAL A 200 7.32 17.88 -19.71
N THR A 201 7.34 17.90 -18.37
CA THR A 201 8.18 18.81 -17.57
C THR A 201 8.86 18.03 -16.46
N GLN A 202 10.07 18.47 -16.09
CA GLN A 202 10.77 17.84 -14.99
C GLN A 202 10.11 18.21 -13.65
N PRO A 203 9.73 17.24 -12.81
CA PRO A 203 9.26 17.49 -11.46
C PRO A 203 10.30 18.24 -10.63
N LYS A 204 9.84 19.08 -9.72
CA LYS A 204 10.72 19.89 -8.86
C LYS A 204 10.42 19.64 -7.39
N VAL A 205 11.44 19.65 -6.58
CA VAL A 205 11.35 19.74 -5.12
C VAL A 205 12.21 20.89 -4.65
N SER A 206 11.66 21.73 -3.79
CA SER A 206 12.33 22.92 -3.22
C SER A 206 12.20 22.90 -1.72
N VAL A 207 13.26 23.27 -1.03
CA VAL A 207 13.29 23.41 0.43
C VAL A 207 13.45 24.87 0.76
N LEU A 208 12.49 25.44 1.46
CA LEU A 208 12.50 26.85 1.88
C LEU A 208 13.23 27.01 3.23
N PRO A 209 13.78 28.20 3.50
CA PRO A 209 14.42 28.47 4.80
C PRO A 209 13.49 28.35 6.00
N SER A 210 12.17 28.47 5.79
CA SER A 210 11.12 28.25 6.80
C SER A 210 11.02 26.80 7.25
N GLY A 211 11.54 25.84 6.46
CA GLY A 211 11.37 24.41 6.69
C GLY A 211 10.26 23.78 5.83
N GLU A 212 9.61 24.59 4.99
CA GLU A 212 8.67 24.05 4.01
C GLU A 212 9.40 23.33 2.89
N VAL A 213 8.89 22.19 2.52
CA VAL A 213 9.32 21.41 1.35
C VAL A 213 8.18 21.39 0.36
N ILE A 214 8.40 21.96 -0.80
CA ILE A 214 7.40 22.11 -1.85
C ILE A 214 7.79 21.21 -3.01
N THR A 215 6.89 20.32 -3.41
CA THR A 215 6.99 19.58 -4.67
C THR A 215 6.02 20.16 -5.68
N LEU A 216 6.44 20.19 -6.94
CA LEU A 216 5.63 20.65 -8.06
C LEU A 216 5.86 19.73 -9.26
N HIS A 217 4.79 19.19 -9.82
CA HIS A 217 4.85 18.36 -11.02
C HIS A 217 3.60 18.50 -11.88
N ARG A 218 3.72 18.20 -13.14
CA ARG A 218 2.59 18.19 -14.09
C ARG A 218 1.85 16.86 -13.99
N ALA A 219 0.58 16.90 -13.62
CA ALA A 219 -0.28 15.73 -13.47
C ALA A 219 -1.02 15.38 -14.77
N THR A 220 -1.45 16.40 -15.50
CA THR A 220 -2.13 16.29 -16.81
C THR A 220 -1.58 17.33 -17.77
N GLN A 221 -2.11 17.41 -18.99
CA GLN A 221 -1.73 18.47 -19.95
C GLN A 221 -2.05 19.87 -19.43
N ASP A 222 -3.08 20.00 -18.60
CA ASP A 222 -3.66 21.27 -18.18
C ASP A 222 -3.51 21.54 -16.68
N ALA A 223 -2.91 20.63 -15.92
CA ALA A 223 -2.84 20.75 -14.47
C ALA A 223 -1.49 20.35 -13.88
N PHE A 224 -1.10 21.09 -12.84
CA PHE A 224 0.01 20.79 -11.94
C PHE A 224 -0.52 20.36 -10.58
N ILE A 225 0.26 19.52 -9.91
CA ILE A 225 0.08 19.21 -8.49
C ILE A 225 1.20 19.86 -7.70
N ARG A 226 0.79 20.66 -6.70
CA ARG A 226 1.65 21.22 -5.67
C ARG A 226 1.42 20.48 -4.37
N THR A 227 2.48 19.95 -3.74
CA THR A 227 2.39 19.35 -2.41
C THR A 227 3.37 20.02 -1.47
N VAL A 228 2.92 20.33 -0.26
CA VAL A 228 3.70 21.00 0.76
C VAL A 228 3.84 20.09 1.98
N PHE A 229 5.06 20.03 2.51
CA PHE A 229 5.40 19.35 3.75
C PHE A 229 6.13 20.30 4.69
N TRP A 230 6.02 20.07 5.98
CA TRP A 230 6.92 20.65 6.98
C TRP A 230 8.08 19.70 7.25
N SER A 231 9.29 20.23 7.24
CA SER A 231 10.51 19.48 7.51
C SER A 231 11.34 20.21 8.58
N LEU A 232 11.19 19.75 9.81
CA LEU A 232 11.97 20.16 10.96
C LEU A 232 12.86 18.99 11.42
N PRO A 233 13.91 19.19 12.24
CA PRO A 233 14.83 18.12 12.62
C PRO A 233 14.15 16.84 13.15
N GLU A 234 13.09 17.00 13.93
CA GLU A 234 12.36 15.86 14.56
C GLU A 234 11.04 15.52 13.88
N VAL A 235 10.62 16.31 12.88
CA VAL A 235 9.29 16.23 12.30
C VAL A 235 9.38 16.28 10.78
N PHE A 236 8.61 15.43 10.14
CA PHE A 236 8.29 15.53 8.71
C PHE A 236 6.80 15.23 8.56
N GLU A 237 6.03 16.24 8.16
CA GLU A 237 4.57 16.18 8.12
C GLU A 237 4.02 16.75 6.83
N PHE A 238 3.00 16.10 6.32
CA PHE A 238 2.18 16.59 5.21
C PHE A 238 1.35 17.79 5.65
N GLN A 239 1.26 18.82 4.80
CA GLN A 239 0.49 20.04 5.05
C GLN A 239 -0.63 20.22 4.02
N GLU A 240 -0.28 20.20 2.74
CA GLU A 240 -1.21 20.58 1.69
C GLU A 240 -0.93 19.79 0.40
N HIS A 241 -1.99 19.52 -0.34
CA HIS A 241 -1.94 18.94 -1.68
C HIS A 241 -3.00 19.62 -2.54
N GLU A 242 -2.55 20.32 -3.55
CA GLU A 242 -3.37 21.19 -4.39
C GLU A 242 -3.16 20.88 -5.85
N GLU A 243 -4.27 20.73 -6.59
CA GLU A 243 -4.25 20.70 -8.04
C GLU A 243 -4.45 22.12 -8.56
N MET A 244 -3.52 22.61 -9.39
CA MET A 244 -3.52 23.94 -9.97
C MET A 244 -3.63 23.83 -11.49
N LEU A 245 -4.47 24.65 -12.09
CA LEU A 245 -4.50 24.76 -13.55
C LEU A 245 -3.20 25.41 -14.07
N ASP A 246 -2.76 24.96 -15.25
CA ASP A 246 -1.61 25.55 -15.93
C ASP A 246 -1.94 27.03 -16.25
N PRO A 247 -1.12 28.00 -15.80
CA PRO A 247 -1.32 29.41 -16.07
C PRO A 247 -1.46 29.73 -17.58
N ASP A 248 -0.76 28.99 -18.42
CA ASP A 248 -0.83 29.15 -19.89
C ASP A 248 -2.17 28.68 -20.46
N VAL A 249 -2.78 27.67 -19.84
CA VAL A 249 -4.12 27.18 -20.20
C VAL A 249 -5.20 28.05 -19.56
N ALA A 250 -4.98 28.54 -18.33
CA ALA A 250 -5.89 29.48 -17.65
C ALA A 250 -6.06 30.82 -18.40
N GLY A 251 -5.11 31.17 -19.27
CA GLY A 251 -5.19 32.36 -20.15
C GLY A 251 -6.13 32.21 -21.33
N THR A 252 -6.58 31.02 -21.67
CA THR A 252 -7.51 30.80 -22.77
C THR A 252 -8.94 31.15 -22.36
N ALA A 253 -9.73 31.74 -23.28
CA ALA A 253 -11.11 32.24 -23.03
C ALA A 253 -12.02 31.17 -22.40
N ARG A 254 -11.84 29.90 -22.75
CA ARG A 254 -12.61 28.76 -22.26
C ARG A 254 -12.40 28.49 -20.75
N VAL A 255 -11.21 28.73 -20.23
CA VAL A 255 -10.92 28.57 -18.78
C VAL A 255 -11.49 29.72 -17.99
N LYS A 256 -11.49 30.93 -18.57
CA LYS A 256 -12.18 32.10 -17.96
C LYS A 256 -13.68 31.88 -17.85
N GLU A 257 -14.31 31.26 -18.84
CA GLU A 257 -15.73 30.90 -18.80
C GLU A 257 -16.00 29.83 -17.71
N LEU A 258 -15.23 28.77 -17.66
CA LEU A 258 -15.36 27.73 -16.62
C LEU A 258 -15.12 28.27 -15.21
N TYR A 259 -14.19 29.22 -15.05
CA TYR A 259 -13.95 29.90 -13.77
C TYR A 259 -15.11 30.84 -13.39
N GLN A 260 -15.75 31.46 -14.35
CA GLN A 260 -16.94 32.30 -14.13
C GLN A 260 -18.20 31.46 -13.89
N GLU A 261 -18.39 30.36 -14.60
CA GLU A 261 -19.49 29.41 -14.40
C GLU A 261 -19.38 28.65 -13.05
N SER A 262 -18.20 28.41 -12.54
CA SER A 262 -17.98 27.77 -11.23
C SER A 262 -18.19 28.72 -10.03
N GLY A 263 -18.55 29.99 -10.29
CA GLY A 263 -18.83 30.99 -9.23
C GLY A 263 -17.61 31.36 -8.40
N GLY A 264 -16.38 31.18 -8.92
CA GLY A 264 -15.16 31.49 -8.20
C GLY A 264 -14.90 30.58 -6.99
N VAL A 265 -15.50 29.39 -6.98
CA VAL A 265 -15.25 28.39 -5.94
C VAL A 265 -13.81 27.91 -6.05
N ALA A 266 -13.03 28.17 -5.00
CA ALA A 266 -11.68 27.65 -4.85
C ALA A 266 -11.64 26.13 -5.11
N PRO A 267 -10.57 25.58 -5.70
CA PRO A 267 -10.47 24.19 -6.03
C PRO A 267 -10.86 23.33 -4.84
N VAL A 268 -11.71 22.34 -5.08
CA VAL A 268 -12.24 21.45 -4.04
C VAL A 268 -11.05 20.77 -3.38
N LYS A 269 -10.74 21.14 -2.15
CA LYS A 269 -9.79 20.43 -1.31
C LYS A 269 -10.26 18.99 -1.15
N LYS A 270 -9.86 18.09 -2.04
CA LYS A 270 -10.09 16.67 -1.85
C LYS A 270 -9.28 16.27 -0.63
N ALA A 271 -9.96 15.81 0.42
CA ALA A 271 -9.34 15.40 1.68
C ALA A 271 -8.58 14.06 1.50
N TRP A 272 -7.45 14.09 0.79
CA TRP A 272 -6.56 12.94 0.59
C TRP A 272 -5.87 12.50 1.88
N TRP A 273 -5.82 13.38 2.89
CA TRP A 273 -5.18 13.12 4.18
C TRP A 273 -5.84 12.01 5.03
N LYS A 274 -7.05 11.58 4.71
CA LYS A 274 -7.70 10.43 5.38
C LYS A 274 -7.01 9.08 5.10
N PHE A 275 -6.01 9.07 4.24
CA PHE A 275 -5.28 7.86 3.82
C PHE A 275 -3.82 7.84 4.27
N TRP A 276 -3.41 8.83 5.09
CA TRP A 276 -2.04 8.91 5.64
C TRP A 276 -1.94 8.38 7.06
#